data_38b490ccc0e40b28712c7bb37a6f1fa2
#
_entry.id   38b490ccc0e40b28712c7bb37a6f1fa2
#
_cell.length_a   1.000
_cell.length_b   1.000
_cell.length_c   1.000
_cell.angle_alpha   90.00
_cell.angle_beta   90.00
_cell.angle_gamma   90.00
#
_symmetry.space_group_name_H-M   'P 1'
#
loop_
_entity.id
_entity.type
_entity.pdbx_description
1 polymer ?
#
loop_
_entity_poly.entity_id
_entity_poly.type
_entity_poly.pdbx_seq_one_letter_code
_entity_poly.pdbx_strand_id
1 'polypeptide(L)'
;PKPLCTCGLSHEAADTIYRRGRELGLCVHICFDDGTYNVFDPPASERDFLASYPSIRYQTCEGHPDLSFLEAKPIVKVLYMSDDFDALRELGATMGHFAEDLGTAITFSSNRYMEFMSQGVTKATGLAKLAEILGIGLDQIIGIGDSANDIAMLDAAGLGVGVANATDDAREHCDVVLNSTCFDGALPELVERFLEP
;
A
#
# COMPACT_ATOMS: atom_id res chain seq x y z
N PRO A 1 14.99 1.50 -11.08
CA PRO A 1 14.84 2.95 -11.02
C PRO A 1 15.17 3.47 -9.63
N LYS A 2 15.74 4.67 -9.55
CA LYS A 2 16.02 5.31 -8.26
C LYS A 2 14.74 6.03 -7.80
N PRO A 3 14.31 5.90 -6.53
CA PRO A 3 13.15 6.64 -6.03
C PRO A 3 13.39 8.16 -6.09
N LEU A 4 12.34 8.93 -6.37
CA LEU A 4 12.39 10.39 -6.39
C LEU A 4 12.38 10.98 -4.97
N CYS A 5 11.63 10.34 -4.08
CA CYS A 5 11.64 10.59 -2.65
C CYS A 5 11.30 9.30 -1.91
N THR A 6 11.67 9.20 -0.65
CA THR A 6 11.36 8.06 0.22
C THR A 6 10.88 8.57 1.57
N CYS A 7 9.72 8.08 2.00
CA CYS A 7 9.20 8.25 3.35
C CYS A 7 9.17 6.86 3.98
N GLY A 8 10.14 6.58 4.84
CA GLY A 8 10.33 5.26 5.44
C GLY A 8 10.01 5.22 6.93
N LEU A 9 9.92 4.02 7.47
CA LEU A 9 9.88 3.76 8.89
C LEU A 9 11.30 3.82 9.48
N SER A 10 11.41 4.15 10.77
CA SER A 10 12.66 3.91 11.48
C SER A 10 12.92 2.41 11.58
N HIS A 11 14.20 2.01 11.65
CA HIS A 11 14.55 0.60 11.81
C HIS A 11 14.01 0.02 13.12
N GLU A 12 13.99 0.83 14.19
CA GLU A 12 13.41 0.46 15.48
C GLU A 12 11.90 0.16 15.37
N ALA A 13 11.14 1.02 14.69
CA ALA A 13 9.72 0.79 14.45
C ALA A 13 9.50 -0.48 13.61
N ALA A 14 10.26 -0.65 12.54
CA ALA A 14 10.14 -1.82 11.67
C ALA A 14 10.49 -3.14 12.41
N ASP A 15 11.55 -3.15 13.22
CA ASP A 15 11.92 -4.31 14.05
C ASP A 15 10.83 -4.62 15.09
N THR A 16 10.30 -3.60 15.75
CA THR A 16 9.23 -3.75 16.75
C THR A 16 7.97 -4.33 16.13
N ILE A 17 7.53 -3.80 14.98
CA ILE A 17 6.38 -4.31 14.24
C ILE A 17 6.64 -5.74 13.77
N TYR A 18 7.82 -6.02 13.21
CA TYR A 18 8.20 -7.37 12.78
C TYR A 18 8.08 -8.37 13.93
N ARG A 19 8.72 -8.09 15.07
CA ARG A 19 8.69 -8.98 16.25
C ARG A 19 7.26 -9.22 16.72
N ARG A 20 6.45 -8.17 16.77
CA ARG A 20 5.05 -8.29 17.17
C ARG A 20 4.25 -9.18 16.24
N GLY A 21 4.42 -9.05 14.93
CA GLY A 21 3.77 -9.95 13.95
C GLY A 21 4.20 -11.41 14.11
N ARG A 22 5.48 -11.63 14.38
CA ARG A 22 6.02 -12.97 14.63
C ARG A 22 5.47 -13.61 15.92
N GLU A 23 5.35 -12.84 17.00
CA GLU A 23 4.72 -13.29 18.25
C GLU A 23 3.26 -13.70 18.06
N LEU A 24 2.54 -13.01 17.16
CA LEU A 24 1.17 -13.31 16.80
C LEU A 24 1.04 -14.48 15.80
N GLY A 25 2.16 -15.06 15.35
CA GLY A 25 2.17 -16.15 14.39
C GLY A 25 1.79 -15.75 12.95
N LEU A 26 1.89 -14.46 12.63
CA LEU A 26 1.56 -13.92 11.32
C LEU A 26 2.73 -14.03 10.34
N CYS A 27 2.43 -14.18 9.07
CA CYS A 27 3.40 -13.94 7.99
C CYS A 27 3.66 -12.44 7.92
N VAL A 28 4.95 -12.05 7.95
CA VAL A 28 5.36 -10.65 7.94
C VAL A 28 6.15 -10.35 6.67
N HIS A 29 5.81 -9.23 6.01
CA HIS A 29 6.62 -8.71 4.92
C HIS A 29 7.31 -7.41 5.36
N ILE A 30 8.56 -7.24 4.97
CA ILE A 30 9.28 -5.98 5.09
C ILE A 30 9.58 -5.48 3.68
N CYS A 31 9.09 -4.27 3.38
CA CYS A 31 9.14 -3.68 2.05
C CYS A 31 10.14 -2.53 2.01
N PHE A 32 11.00 -2.54 1.02
CA PHE A 32 12.07 -1.55 0.83
C PHE A 32 11.74 -0.54 -0.28
N ASP A 33 12.42 0.60 -0.25
CA ASP A 33 12.22 1.71 -1.19
C ASP A 33 12.60 1.36 -2.65
N ASP A 34 13.38 0.30 -2.85
CA ASP A 34 13.72 -0.23 -4.17
C ASP A 34 12.65 -1.18 -4.74
N GLY A 35 11.52 -1.36 -4.03
CA GLY A 35 10.42 -2.24 -4.40
C GLY A 35 10.71 -3.72 -4.20
N THR A 36 11.70 -4.07 -3.38
CA THR A 36 11.92 -5.46 -2.95
C THR A 36 11.25 -5.77 -1.62
N TYR A 37 10.93 -7.05 -1.39
CA TYR A 37 10.26 -7.54 -0.18
C TYR A 37 11.05 -8.68 0.45
N ASN A 38 11.15 -8.67 1.77
CA ASN A 38 11.50 -9.84 2.56
C ASN A 38 10.22 -10.39 3.18
N VAL A 39 9.90 -11.65 2.89
CA VAL A 39 8.67 -12.32 3.32
C VAL A 39 9.03 -13.45 4.28
N PHE A 40 8.56 -13.33 5.53
CA PHE A 40 8.94 -14.23 6.61
C PHE A 40 7.88 -15.30 6.85
N ASP A 41 8.31 -16.58 6.70
CA ASP A 41 7.49 -17.78 6.87
C ASP A 41 6.13 -17.71 6.15
N PRO A 42 6.11 -17.45 4.82
CA PRO A 42 4.85 -17.34 4.08
C PRO A 42 4.12 -18.69 4.06
N PRO A 43 2.79 -18.72 4.30
CA PRO A 43 1.97 -19.90 4.06
C PRO A 43 1.90 -20.22 2.56
N ALA A 44 1.37 -21.39 2.20
CA ALA A 44 1.25 -21.81 0.80
C ALA A 44 0.41 -20.82 -0.02
N SER A 45 -0.71 -20.35 0.53
CA SER A 45 -1.59 -19.36 -0.08
C SER A 45 -0.84 -18.06 -0.47
N GLU A 46 0.10 -17.62 0.37
CA GLU A 46 0.89 -16.42 0.10
C GLU A 46 1.97 -16.68 -0.95
N ARG A 47 2.62 -17.85 -0.90
CA ARG A 47 3.58 -18.25 -1.95
C ARG A 47 2.93 -18.30 -3.33
N ASP A 48 1.73 -18.88 -3.42
CA ASP A 48 0.95 -18.98 -4.66
C ASP A 48 0.51 -17.59 -5.15
N PHE A 49 0.06 -16.74 -4.23
CA PHE A 49 -0.32 -15.36 -4.53
C PHE A 49 0.86 -14.58 -5.11
N LEU A 50 2.00 -14.56 -4.43
CA LEU A 50 3.21 -13.86 -4.89
C LEU A 50 3.72 -14.41 -6.22
N ALA A 51 3.66 -15.72 -6.43
CA ALA A 51 4.07 -16.35 -7.68
C ALA A 51 3.18 -15.95 -8.87
N SER A 52 1.92 -15.56 -8.62
CA SER A 52 1.00 -15.08 -9.67
C SER A 52 1.32 -13.66 -10.17
N TYR A 53 2.21 -12.93 -9.47
CA TYR A 53 2.63 -11.58 -9.82
C TYR A 53 4.13 -11.49 -10.10
N PRO A 54 4.60 -11.83 -11.33
CA PRO A 54 6.03 -11.88 -11.67
C PRO A 54 6.78 -10.55 -11.50
N SER A 55 6.06 -9.44 -11.41
CA SER A 55 6.63 -8.10 -11.17
C SER A 55 7.04 -7.87 -9.72
N ILE A 56 6.52 -8.64 -8.76
CA ILE A 56 6.86 -8.53 -7.35
C ILE A 56 8.22 -9.21 -7.13
N ARG A 57 9.19 -8.42 -6.66
CA ARG A 57 10.54 -8.91 -6.33
C ARG A 57 10.61 -9.21 -4.84
N TYR A 58 10.65 -10.47 -4.47
CA TYR A 58 10.71 -10.88 -3.08
C TYR A 58 11.72 -12.00 -2.84
N GLN A 59 12.14 -12.13 -1.58
CA GLN A 59 12.83 -13.29 -1.06
C GLN A 59 12.11 -13.81 0.17
N THR A 60 12.03 -15.13 0.30
CA THR A 60 11.49 -15.77 1.49
C THR A 60 12.57 -15.93 2.55
N CYS A 61 12.20 -15.66 3.79
CA CYS A 61 13.05 -15.86 4.96
C CYS A 61 12.35 -16.82 5.92
N GLU A 62 13.03 -17.84 6.40
CA GLU A 62 12.47 -18.82 7.33
C GLU A 62 13.10 -18.69 8.73
N GLY A 63 12.30 -18.97 9.75
CA GLY A 63 12.73 -18.93 11.14
C GLY A 63 12.88 -17.51 11.71
N HIS A 64 13.94 -17.31 12.48
CA HIS A 64 14.27 -16.01 13.09
C HIS A 64 15.64 -15.53 12.58
N PRO A 65 15.69 -14.95 11.37
CA PRO A 65 16.95 -14.46 10.81
C PRO A 65 17.50 -13.29 11.62
N ASP A 66 18.80 -13.07 11.53
CA ASP A 66 19.41 -11.82 11.96
C ASP A 66 18.85 -10.68 11.10
N LEU A 67 18.30 -9.66 11.75
CA LEU A 67 17.68 -8.51 11.10
C LEU A 67 18.65 -7.36 10.80
N SER A 68 19.96 -7.55 11.01
CA SER A 68 20.99 -6.52 10.73
C SER A 68 20.95 -6.03 9.27
N PHE A 69 20.44 -6.85 8.35
CA PHE A 69 20.23 -6.44 6.94
C PHE A 69 19.20 -5.32 6.76
N LEU A 70 18.31 -5.09 7.73
CA LEU A 70 17.32 -3.99 7.67
C LEU A 70 18.01 -2.62 7.63
N GLU A 71 19.21 -2.50 8.19
CA GLU A 71 19.97 -1.25 8.18
C GLU A 71 20.52 -0.90 6.79
N ALA A 72 20.53 -1.86 5.87
CA ALA A 72 21.12 -1.69 4.54
C ALA A 72 20.26 -0.86 3.56
N LYS A 73 18.94 -0.76 3.81
CA LYS A 73 18.00 -0.10 2.89
C LYS A 73 16.88 0.61 3.66
N PRO A 74 16.35 1.73 3.14
CA PRO A 74 15.14 2.34 3.69
C PRO A 74 13.95 1.38 3.62
N ILE A 75 13.28 1.21 4.76
CA ILE A 75 12.05 0.41 4.89
C ILE A 75 10.87 1.34 4.68
N VAL A 76 10.01 1.05 3.73
CA VAL A 76 8.85 1.90 3.41
C VAL A 76 7.56 1.43 4.06
N LYS A 77 7.44 0.11 4.33
CA LYS A 77 6.31 -0.45 5.08
C LYS A 77 6.62 -1.85 5.62
N VAL A 78 5.89 -2.23 6.66
CA VAL A 78 5.81 -3.60 7.17
C VAL A 78 4.38 -4.06 7.03
N LEU A 79 4.17 -5.31 6.58
CA LEU A 79 2.85 -5.90 6.38
C LEU A 79 2.69 -7.11 7.28
N TYR A 80 1.47 -7.29 7.81
CA TYR A 80 1.01 -8.57 8.32
C TYR A 80 0.06 -9.18 7.30
N MET A 81 0.25 -10.45 6.99
CA MET A 81 -0.59 -11.21 6.07
C MET A 81 -1.36 -12.28 6.82
N SER A 82 -2.66 -12.41 6.50
CA SER A 82 -3.52 -13.48 6.94
C SER A 82 -4.53 -13.84 5.86
N ASP A 83 -4.87 -15.13 5.75
CA ASP A 83 -5.99 -15.60 4.93
C ASP A 83 -7.34 -15.30 5.59
N ASP A 84 -7.37 -15.10 6.92
CA ASP A 84 -8.52 -14.59 7.67
C ASP A 84 -8.41 -13.05 7.78
N PHE A 85 -8.99 -12.37 6.79
CA PHE A 85 -8.93 -10.92 6.71
C PHE A 85 -9.77 -10.22 7.78
N ASP A 86 -10.89 -10.82 8.21
CA ASP A 86 -11.73 -10.25 9.25
C ASP A 86 -11.00 -10.26 10.59
N ALA A 87 -10.34 -11.36 10.95
CA ALA A 87 -9.47 -11.42 12.12
C ALA A 87 -8.33 -10.40 12.05
N LEU A 88 -7.76 -10.17 10.85
CA LEU A 88 -6.72 -9.16 10.66
C LEU A 88 -7.25 -7.73 10.85
N ARG A 89 -8.48 -7.45 10.43
CA ARG A 89 -9.15 -6.16 10.67
C ARG A 89 -9.47 -5.93 12.16
N GLU A 90 -9.96 -6.96 12.84
CA GLU A 90 -10.20 -6.91 14.29
C GLU A 90 -8.90 -6.64 15.05
N LEU A 91 -7.81 -7.32 14.68
CA LEU A 91 -6.49 -7.07 15.24
C LEU A 91 -6.07 -5.60 15.03
N GLY A 92 -6.20 -5.09 13.80
CA GLY A 92 -5.85 -3.71 13.48
C GLY A 92 -6.61 -2.68 14.31
N ALA A 93 -7.89 -2.93 14.61
CA ALA A 93 -8.68 -2.07 15.47
C ALA A 93 -8.12 -1.98 16.90
N THR A 94 -7.40 -2.99 17.37
CA THR A 94 -6.75 -3.02 18.69
C THR A 94 -5.34 -2.43 18.71
N MET A 95 -4.71 -2.30 17.54
CA MET A 95 -3.30 -1.91 17.39
C MET A 95 -3.09 -0.42 17.10
N GLY A 96 -4.14 0.41 17.15
CA GLY A 96 -4.03 1.84 16.82
C GLY A 96 -2.97 2.56 17.65
N HIS A 97 -3.04 2.46 18.97
CA HIS A 97 -2.04 3.08 19.87
C HIS A 97 -0.63 2.50 19.67
N PHE A 98 -0.51 1.19 19.45
CA PHE A 98 0.79 0.57 19.15
C PHE A 98 1.42 1.19 17.89
N ALA A 99 0.62 1.40 16.84
CA ALA A 99 1.10 2.02 15.61
C ALA A 99 1.47 3.51 15.83
N GLU A 100 0.64 4.26 16.53
CA GLU A 100 0.86 5.68 16.86
C GLU A 100 2.16 5.89 17.66
N ASP A 101 2.41 5.07 18.68
CA ASP A 101 3.62 5.11 19.50
C ASP A 101 4.90 4.90 18.69
N LEU A 102 4.80 4.20 17.56
CA LEU A 102 5.91 3.97 16.61
C LEU A 102 5.95 5.00 15.47
N GLY A 103 5.11 6.03 15.50
CA GLY A 103 5.03 7.03 14.43
C GLY A 103 4.52 6.46 13.10
N THR A 104 3.69 5.40 13.18
CA THR A 104 3.12 4.72 12.01
C THR A 104 1.60 4.83 11.99
N ALA A 105 1.03 4.54 10.83
CA ALA A 105 -0.41 4.39 10.63
C ALA A 105 -0.71 3.01 10.03
N ILE A 106 -1.89 2.48 10.37
CA ILE A 106 -2.38 1.20 9.83
C ILE A 106 -3.33 1.47 8.68
N THR A 107 -3.14 0.71 7.59
CA THR A 107 -4.09 0.61 6.47
C THR A 107 -4.24 -0.84 6.04
N PHE A 108 -5.19 -1.11 5.14
CA PHE A 108 -5.46 -2.46 4.65
C PHE A 108 -5.45 -2.49 3.13
N SER A 109 -5.00 -3.60 2.55
CA SER A 109 -5.01 -3.81 1.10
C SER A 109 -5.26 -5.27 0.72
N SER A 110 -5.73 -5.45 -0.53
CA SER A 110 -5.90 -6.77 -1.18
C SER A 110 -6.71 -7.79 -0.38
N ASN A 111 -7.53 -7.36 0.58
CA ASN A 111 -8.31 -8.21 1.49
C ASN A 111 -7.47 -9.31 2.16
N ARG A 112 -6.18 -9.03 2.42
CA ARG A 112 -5.25 -9.97 3.05
C ARG A 112 -4.11 -9.34 3.82
N TYR A 113 -3.88 -8.01 3.68
CA TYR A 113 -2.77 -7.32 4.33
C TYR A 113 -3.24 -6.24 5.28
N MET A 114 -2.60 -6.18 6.44
CA MET A 114 -2.57 -5.02 7.32
C MET A 114 -1.19 -4.38 7.20
N GLU A 115 -1.15 -3.13 6.80
CA GLU A 115 0.06 -2.41 6.44
C GLU A 115 0.39 -1.33 7.46
N PHE A 116 1.63 -1.30 7.92
CA PHE A 116 2.19 -0.22 8.74
C PHE A 116 3.07 0.66 7.87
N MET A 117 2.72 1.93 7.76
CA MET A 117 3.46 2.95 7.03
C MET A 117 3.76 4.14 7.94
N SER A 118 4.73 4.98 7.60
CA SER A 118 4.97 6.23 8.35
C SER A 118 3.69 7.06 8.44
N GLN A 119 3.45 7.64 9.60
CA GLN A 119 2.28 8.49 9.82
C GLN A 119 2.23 9.64 8.80
N GLY A 120 1.06 9.91 8.24
CA GLY A 120 0.86 10.93 7.22
C GLY A 120 1.26 10.52 5.79
N VAL A 121 1.81 9.31 5.59
CA VAL A 121 2.05 8.76 4.25
C VAL A 121 0.77 8.14 3.71
N THR A 122 0.24 8.74 2.66
CA THR A 122 -0.97 8.28 1.94
C THR A 122 -0.76 8.40 0.44
N LYS A 123 -1.65 7.87 -0.37
CA LYS A 123 -1.63 8.10 -1.82
C LYS A 123 -1.80 9.58 -2.16
N ALA A 124 -2.56 10.34 -1.36
CA ALA A 124 -2.72 11.79 -1.54
C ALA A 124 -1.43 12.56 -1.29
N THR A 125 -0.73 12.26 -0.18
CA THR A 125 0.55 12.93 0.10
C THR A 125 1.63 12.57 -0.92
N GLY A 126 1.60 11.33 -1.44
CA GLY A 126 2.44 10.91 -2.56
C GLY A 126 2.13 11.67 -3.84
N LEU A 127 0.83 11.84 -4.16
CA LEU A 127 0.37 12.62 -5.31
C LEU A 127 0.80 14.09 -5.21
N ALA A 128 0.61 14.72 -4.05
CA ALA A 128 1.02 16.09 -3.80
C ALA A 128 2.54 16.26 -3.97
N LYS A 129 3.34 15.30 -3.50
CA LYS A 129 4.79 15.33 -3.68
C LYS A 129 5.20 15.15 -5.14
N LEU A 130 4.51 14.32 -5.89
CA LEU A 130 4.74 14.15 -7.33
C LEU A 130 4.38 15.44 -8.08
N ALA A 131 3.26 16.07 -7.77
CA ALA A 131 2.86 17.36 -8.33
C ALA A 131 3.93 18.45 -8.12
N GLU A 132 4.44 18.56 -6.88
CA GLU A 132 5.54 19.48 -6.54
C GLU A 132 6.79 19.23 -7.41
N ILE A 133 7.21 17.96 -7.55
CA ILE A 133 8.38 17.59 -8.36
C ILE A 133 8.19 17.93 -9.83
N LEU A 134 6.96 17.76 -10.35
CA LEU A 134 6.62 18.05 -11.74
C LEU A 134 6.33 19.52 -12.00
N GLY A 135 6.15 20.34 -10.95
CA GLY A 135 5.81 21.77 -11.06
C GLY A 135 4.39 22.00 -11.58
N ILE A 136 3.45 21.10 -11.29
CA ILE A 136 2.03 21.20 -11.68
C ILE A 136 1.13 21.31 -10.45
N GLY A 137 -0.08 21.85 -10.63
CA GLY A 137 -1.11 21.88 -9.59
C GLY A 137 -1.85 20.55 -9.46
N LEU A 138 -2.44 20.28 -8.30
CA LEU A 138 -3.30 19.10 -8.11
C LEU A 138 -4.55 19.16 -9.01
N ASP A 139 -5.02 20.35 -9.34
CA ASP A 139 -6.11 20.62 -10.28
C ASP A 139 -5.82 20.18 -11.73
N GLN A 140 -4.55 19.88 -12.03
CA GLN A 140 -4.11 19.36 -13.34
C GLN A 140 -3.90 17.83 -13.36
N ILE A 141 -4.29 17.13 -12.29
CA ILE A 141 -4.06 15.69 -12.11
C ILE A 141 -5.38 14.95 -12.11
N ILE A 142 -5.41 13.80 -12.79
CA ILE A 142 -6.47 12.83 -12.67
C ILE A 142 -6.01 11.72 -11.71
N GLY A 143 -6.74 11.54 -10.61
CA GLY A 143 -6.57 10.41 -9.69
C GLY A 143 -7.51 9.28 -10.07
N ILE A 144 -7.01 8.05 -10.23
CA ILE A 144 -7.85 6.87 -10.48
C ILE A 144 -7.69 5.86 -9.34
N GLY A 145 -8.81 5.32 -8.83
CA GLY A 145 -8.81 4.42 -7.69
C GLY A 145 -10.03 3.51 -7.61
N ASP A 146 -9.98 2.54 -6.70
CA ASP A 146 -11.02 1.52 -6.53
C ASP A 146 -11.40 1.21 -5.08
N SER A 147 -10.66 1.69 -4.08
CA SER A 147 -10.84 1.25 -2.70
C SER A 147 -10.50 2.33 -1.66
N ALA A 148 -10.76 2.03 -0.39
CA ALA A 148 -10.66 2.98 0.72
C ALA A 148 -9.30 3.69 0.82
N ASN A 149 -8.20 3.03 0.44
CA ASN A 149 -6.86 3.63 0.47
C ASN A 149 -6.63 4.65 -0.67
N ASP A 150 -7.56 4.76 -1.63
CA ASP A 150 -7.54 5.73 -2.73
C ASP A 150 -8.33 7.00 -2.41
N ILE A 151 -9.26 6.96 -1.47
CA ILE A 151 -10.21 8.05 -1.18
C ILE A 151 -9.49 9.40 -1.05
N ALA A 152 -8.49 9.49 -0.21
CA ALA A 152 -7.75 10.73 0.00
C ALA A 152 -7.06 11.25 -1.30
N MET A 153 -6.67 10.36 -2.21
CA MET A 153 -6.09 10.71 -3.50
C MET A 153 -7.17 11.19 -4.47
N LEU A 154 -8.33 10.52 -4.48
CA LEU A 154 -9.49 10.92 -5.29
C LEU A 154 -9.97 12.33 -4.92
N ASP A 155 -10.09 12.61 -3.61
CA ASP A 155 -10.47 13.93 -3.10
C ASP A 155 -9.43 15.03 -3.41
N ALA A 156 -8.14 14.68 -3.45
CA ALA A 156 -7.05 15.65 -3.65
C ALA A 156 -6.79 15.96 -5.12
N ALA A 157 -7.14 15.09 -6.04
CA ALA A 157 -6.91 15.27 -7.47
C ALA A 157 -7.87 16.31 -8.06
N GLY A 158 -7.49 16.94 -9.18
CA GLY A 158 -8.37 17.84 -9.94
C GLY A 158 -9.56 17.11 -10.57
N LEU A 159 -9.42 15.80 -10.81
CA LEU A 159 -10.51 14.89 -11.22
C LEU A 159 -10.28 13.54 -10.54
N GLY A 160 -11.16 13.15 -9.64
CA GLY A 160 -11.20 11.84 -9.01
C GLY A 160 -12.01 10.84 -9.82
N VAL A 161 -11.41 9.77 -10.30
CA VAL A 161 -12.03 8.78 -11.18
C VAL A 161 -12.07 7.41 -10.52
N GLY A 162 -13.27 6.85 -10.36
CA GLY A 162 -13.46 5.47 -9.92
C GLY A 162 -13.53 4.50 -11.11
N VAL A 163 -13.07 3.27 -10.90
CA VAL A 163 -13.31 2.18 -11.85
C VAL A 163 -14.64 1.49 -11.58
N ALA A 164 -15.18 0.72 -12.56
CA ALA A 164 -16.50 0.08 -12.44
C ALA A 164 -16.63 -0.86 -11.24
N ASN A 165 -15.57 -1.48 -10.79
CA ASN A 165 -15.55 -2.34 -9.60
C ASN A 165 -15.04 -1.64 -8.33
N ALA A 166 -15.04 -0.30 -8.29
CA ALA A 166 -14.73 0.44 -7.06
C ALA A 166 -15.74 0.13 -5.95
N THR A 167 -15.25 0.12 -4.71
CA THR A 167 -16.10 -0.04 -3.51
C THR A 167 -17.09 1.13 -3.38
N ASP A 168 -18.20 0.91 -2.71
CA ASP A 168 -19.22 1.95 -2.53
C ASP A 168 -18.62 3.19 -1.83
N ASP A 169 -17.82 3.00 -0.80
CA ASP A 169 -17.13 4.09 -0.10
C ASP A 169 -16.22 4.90 -1.05
N ALA A 170 -15.46 4.24 -1.92
CA ALA A 170 -14.60 4.94 -2.88
C ALA A 170 -15.41 5.68 -3.95
N ARG A 171 -16.55 5.10 -4.40
CA ARG A 171 -17.43 5.73 -5.38
C ARG A 171 -18.01 7.06 -4.91
N GLU A 172 -18.32 7.20 -3.62
CA GLU A 172 -18.84 8.44 -3.03
C GLU A 172 -17.83 9.60 -3.12
N HIS A 173 -16.55 9.30 -3.31
CA HIS A 173 -15.45 10.26 -3.45
C HIS A 173 -14.96 10.44 -4.88
N CYS A 174 -15.68 9.89 -5.87
CA CYS A 174 -15.33 10.03 -7.28
C CYS A 174 -16.18 11.12 -7.95
N ASP A 175 -15.55 11.98 -8.73
CA ASP A 175 -16.27 12.90 -9.64
C ASP A 175 -16.91 12.12 -10.79
N VAL A 176 -16.25 11.05 -11.22
CA VAL A 176 -16.70 10.19 -12.33
C VAL A 176 -16.37 8.73 -12.01
N VAL A 177 -17.29 7.82 -12.41
CA VAL A 177 -17.03 6.38 -12.40
C VAL A 177 -17.01 5.87 -13.85
N LEU A 178 -15.95 5.11 -14.18
CA LEU A 178 -15.81 4.47 -15.50
C LEU A 178 -16.76 3.28 -15.65
N ASN A 179 -17.00 2.87 -16.88
CA ASN A 179 -17.76 1.65 -17.19
C ASN A 179 -16.87 0.39 -17.11
N SER A 180 -15.57 0.56 -17.28
CA SER A 180 -14.59 -0.51 -17.28
C SER A 180 -14.02 -0.76 -15.88
N THR A 181 -13.72 -2.02 -15.56
CA THR A 181 -13.08 -2.40 -14.32
C THR A 181 -11.57 -2.20 -14.39
N CYS A 182 -10.88 -2.30 -13.25
CA CYS A 182 -9.41 -2.27 -13.21
C CYS A 182 -8.77 -3.43 -13.99
N PHE A 183 -9.53 -4.46 -14.37
CA PHE A 183 -9.05 -5.65 -15.09
C PHE A 183 -9.30 -5.60 -16.60
N ASP A 184 -10.22 -4.76 -17.09
CA ASP A 184 -10.75 -4.83 -18.46
C ASP A 184 -10.87 -3.47 -19.18
N GLY A 185 -9.87 -2.62 -19.04
CA GLY A 185 -9.76 -1.45 -19.91
C GLY A 185 -10.05 -0.11 -19.28
N ALA A 186 -9.99 0.03 -17.94
CA ALA A 186 -10.21 1.32 -17.28
C ALA A 186 -9.25 2.41 -17.78
N LEU A 187 -7.96 2.11 -17.95
CA LEU A 187 -7.01 3.11 -18.44
C LEU A 187 -7.26 3.54 -19.89
N PRO A 188 -7.49 2.64 -20.86
CA PRO A 188 -7.95 3.03 -22.20
C PRO A 188 -9.20 3.92 -22.17
N GLU A 189 -10.24 3.53 -21.42
CA GLU A 189 -11.47 4.35 -21.31
C GLU A 189 -11.18 5.75 -20.73
N LEU A 190 -10.31 5.83 -19.71
CA LEU A 190 -9.92 7.12 -19.11
C LEU A 190 -9.22 8.01 -20.14
N VAL A 191 -8.27 7.47 -20.91
CA VAL A 191 -7.52 8.21 -21.93
C VAL A 191 -8.48 8.72 -23.01
N GLU A 192 -9.34 7.85 -23.53
CA GLU A 192 -10.31 8.19 -24.58
C GLU A 192 -11.29 9.29 -24.12
N ARG A 193 -11.76 9.23 -22.87
CA ARG A 193 -12.77 10.18 -22.36
C ARG A 193 -12.23 11.52 -21.93
N PHE A 194 -11.00 11.58 -21.46
CA PHE A 194 -10.49 12.77 -20.75
C PHE A 194 -9.15 13.33 -21.29
N LEU A 195 -8.39 12.56 -22.08
CA LEU A 195 -7.08 12.97 -22.56
C LEU A 195 -6.96 13.03 -24.08
N GLU A 196 -7.88 12.42 -24.83
CA GLU A 196 -7.94 12.60 -26.27
C GLU A 196 -8.83 13.81 -26.62
N PRO A 197 -8.40 14.64 -27.61
CA PRO A 197 -9.12 15.83 -28.02
C PRO A 197 -10.41 15.53 -28.77
#